data_2eec5a67bc3748278869017607b0a572
#
_entry.id   2eec5a67bc3748278869017607b0a572
#
_cell.length_a   1.000
_cell.length_b   1.000
_cell.length_c   1.000
_cell.angle_alpha   90.00
_cell.angle_beta   90.00
_cell.angle_gamma   90.00
#
_symmetry.space_group_name_H-M   'P 1'
#
loop_
_entity.id
_entity.type
_entity.pdbx_description
1 polymer ?
#
loop_
_entity_poly.entity_id
_entity_poly.type
_entity_poly.pdbx_seq_one_letter_code
_entity_poly.pdbx_strand_id
1 'polypeptide(L)' 'MNKLLVLVVEDDRPVRNLIVTTLKSHDYRYLTAEN' A
#
# COMPACT_ATOMS: atom_id res chain seq x y z
N MET A 1 16.37 -0.95 2.56
CA MET A 1 15.34 -1.33 1.57
C MET A 1 14.61 -2.58 2.05
N ASN A 2 13.29 -2.53 2.08
CA ASN A 2 12.48 -3.68 2.46
C ASN A 2 12.27 -4.61 1.29
N LYS A 3 12.43 -5.91 1.55
CA LYS A 3 12.14 -6.93 0.54
C LYS A 3 10.71 -7.45 0.63
N LEU A 4 9.98 -7.06 1.66
CA LEU A 4 8.60 -7.50 1.84
C LEU A 4 7.69 -6.86 0.81
N LEU A 5 6.76 -7.63 0.31
CA LEU A 5 5.73 -7.16 -0.59
C LEU A 5 4.41 -7.12 0.17
N VAL A 6 3.78 -5.95 0.22
CA VAL A 6 2.52 -5.75 0.93
C VAL A 6 1.39 -5.69 -0.08
N LEU A 7 0.35 -6.48 0.17
CA LEU A 7 -0.86 -6.40 -0.63
C LEU A 7 -1.88 -5.56 0.10
N VAL A 8 -2.30 -4.46 -0.53
CA VAL A 8 -3.29 -3.55 0.02
C VAL A 8 -4.63 -3.82 -0.66
N VAL A 9 -5.58 -4.37 0.08
CA VAL A 9 -6.92 -4.63 -0.42
C VAL A 9 -7.88 -3.67 0.27
N GLU A 10 -8.33 -2.66 -0.46
CA GLU A 10 -9.18 -1.61 0.11
C GLU A 10 -10.00 -0.97 -1.01
N ASP A 11 -11.32 -0.94 -0.84
CA ASP A 11 -12.21 -0.35 -1.84
C ASP A 11 -12.42 1.15 -1.63
N ASP A 12 -12.06 1.69 -0.49
CA ASP A 12 -12.13 3.12 -0.22
C ASP A 12 -10.84 3.77 -0.73
N ARG A 13 -10.96 4.57 -1.79
CA ARG A 13 -9.80 5.16 -2.45
C ARG A 13 -8.99 6.08 -1.54
N PRO A 14 -9.60 7.00 -0.77
CA PRO A 14 -8.82 7.84 0.13
C PRO A 14 -8.05 7.05 1.19
N VAL A 15 -8.66 6.02 1.74
CA VAL A 15 -7.99 5.15 2.72
C VAL A 15 -6.84 4.40 2.07
N ARG A 16 -7.08 3.86 0.87
CA ARG A 16 -6.03 3.14 0.14
C ARG A 16 -4.84 4.05 -0.15
N ASN A 17 -5.10 5.29 -0.57
CA ASN A 17 -4.03 6.24 -0.86
C ASN A 17 -3.22 6.58 0.37
N LEU A 18 -3.86 6.68 1.52
CA LEU A 18 -3.17 6.94 2.78
C LEU A 18 -2.23 5.79 3.13
N ILE A 19 -2.71 4.56 3.00
CA ILE A 19 -1.90 3.36 3.26
C ILE A 19 -0.71 3.32 2.31
N VAL A 20 -0.95 3.54 1.02
CA VAL A 20 0.11 3.50 0.00
C VAL A 20 1.17 4.57 0.28
N THR A 21 0.75 5.77 0.65
CA THR A 21 1.68 6.84 0.99
C THR A 21 2.58 6.45 2.16
N THR A 22 2.00 5.81 3.17
CA THR A 22 2.77 5.33 4.33
C THR A 22 3.78 4.27 3.90
N LEU A 23 3.35 3.32 3.07
CA LEU A 23 4.25 2.26 2.60
C LEU A 23 5.40 2.83 1.78
N LYS A 24 5.12 3.79 0.91
CA LYS A 24 6.17 4.44 0.11
C LYS A 24 7.21 5.13 0.99
N SER A 25 6.77 5.79 2.05
CA SER A 25 7.67 6.54 2.91
C SER A 25 8.60 5.63 3.70
N HIS A 26 8.28 4.33 3.80
CA HIS A 26 9.09 3.34 4.49
C HIS A 26 9.77 2.36 3.52
N ASP A 27 9.80 2.69 2.23
CA ASP A 27 10.43 1.86 1.19
C ASP A 27 9.85 0.46 1.05
N TYR A 28 8.58 0.29 1.40
CA TYR A 28 7.91 -0.98 1.16
C TYR A 28 7.50 -1.11 -0.30
N ARG A 29 7.58 -2.35 -0.80
CA ARG A 29 6.97 -2.71 -2.07
C ARG A 29 5.50 -3.05 -1.82
N TYR A 30 4.64 -2.70 -2.75
CA TYR A 30 3.21 -2.95 -2.56
C TYR A 30 2.49 -3.18 -3.88
N LEU A 31 1.38 -3.89 -3.77
CA LEU A 31 0.38 -4.01 -4.82
C LEU A 31 -0.96 -3.58 -4.23
N THR A 32 -1.82 -3.04 -5.07
CA THR A 32 -3.14 -2.60 -4.60
C THR A 32 -4.23 -3.35 -5.34
N ALA A 33 -5.34 -3.57 -4.63
CA ALA A 33 -6.54 -4.15 -5.20
C ALA A 33 -7.74 -3.47 -4.55
N GLU A 34 -8.85 -3.38 -5.30
CA GLU A 34 -10.06 -2.77 -4.77
C GLU A 34 -10.80 -3.71 -3.85
N ASN A 35 -10.73 -5.00 -4.11
CA ASN A 35 -11.37 -6.02 -3.26
C ASN A 35 -10.76 -7.39 -3.53
#